data_23dff053001a4e65893f58372034700e
#
_entry.id   23dff053001a4e65893f58372034700e
#
_cell.length_a   1.000
_cell.length_b   1.000
_cell.length_c   1.000
_cell.angle_alpha   90.00
_cell.angle_beta   90.00
_cell.angle_gamma   90.00
#
_symmetry.space_group_name_H-M   'P 1'
#
loop_
_entity.id
_entity.type
_entity.pdbx_description
1 polymer ?
#
loop_
_entity_poly.entity_id
_entity_poly.type
_entity_poly.pdbx_seq_one_letter_code
_entity_poly.pdbx_strand_id
1 'polypeptide(L)'
;MKRTPVPFSARERRLLATLGSPLAVQRYLNRLPYNNEPGGRATLRSFRGVIRHGRAHCLEAALFAAVVLEQHGYPPLVLSFESIDKLDHVIFVYRRANRWGSVARSRDPGLHGRRAVFATARALALSYVDPYVDFTGRITGYGVVDLRTMGSYEWRLAETNVWKVERMLLDHPHRRIASSDRRVEELRARYRAFRERHPGCKPLDYRGRETWTALPAEFNPSRNLAWVS
;
A
#
# COMPACT_ATOMS: atom_id res chain seq x y z
N MET A 1 -10.38 -16.61 -22.08
CA MET A 1 -9.16 -16.34 -22.87
C MET A 1 -7.97 -17.01 -22.16
N LYS A 2 -7.24 -17.91 -22.82
CA LYS A 2 -5.97 -18.46 -22.30
C LYS A 2 -4.96 -17.33 -22.23
N ARG A 3 -4.48 -17.00 -21.03
CA ARG A 3 -3.40 -16.01 -20.84
C ARG A 3 -2.13 -16.58 -21.44
N THR A 4 -1.45 -15.81 -22.29
CA THR A 4 -0.07 -16.13 -22.68
C THR A 4 0.79 -16.15 -21.42
N PRO A 5 1.55 -17.21 -21.14
CA PRO A 5 2.40 -17.25 -19.95
C PRO A 5 3.36 -16.08 -19.97
N VAL A 6 3.33 -15.26 -18.92
CA VAL A 6 4.27 -14.17 -18.76
C VAL A 6 5.66 -14.77 -18.51
N PRO A 7 6.69 -14.40 -19.28
CA PRO A 7 8.01 -15.03 -19.20
C PRO A 7 8.78 -14.50 -17.97
N PHE A 8 8.58 -15.11 -16.82
CA PHE A 8 9.39 -14.84 -15.63
C PHE A 8 10.81 -15.41 -15.80
N SER A 9 11.80 -14.65 -15.36
CA SER A 9 13.18 -15.15 -15.25
C SER A 9 13.30 -16.25 -14.18
N ALA A 10 14.41 -17.01 -14.17
CA ALA A 10 14.65 -18.02 -13.14
C ALA A 10 14.68 -17.43 -11.71
N ARG A 11 15.25 -16.22 -11.55
CA ARG A 11 15.27 -15.48 -10.28
C ARG A 11 13.85 -15.09 -9.84
N GLU A 12 13.05 -14.57 -10.75
CA GLU A 12 11.66 -14.19 -10.49
C GLU A 12 10.82 -15.40 -10.09
N ARG A 13 10.95 -16.54 -10.81
CA ARG A 13 10.25 -17.79 -10.46
C ARG A 13 10.60 -18.29 -9.07
N ARG A 14 11.89 -18.28 -8.70
CA ARG A 14 12.31 -18.65 -7.34
C ARG A 14 11.69 -17.75 -6.28
N LEU A 15 11.66 -16.44 -6.53
CA LEU A 15 11.02 -15.48 -5.61
C LEU A 15 9.52 -15.76 -5.47
N LEU A 16 8.82 -15.93 -6.59
CA LEU A 16 7.39 -16.24 -6.61
C LEU A 16 7.07 -17.50 -5.78
N ALA A 17 7.88 -18.55 -5.92
CA ALA A 17 7.72 -19.79 -5.15
C ALA A 17 7.84 -19.59 -3.62
N THR A 18 8.65 -18.63 -3.17
CA THR A 18 8.83 -18.33 -1.73
C THR A 18 7.76 -17.41 -1.14
N LEU A 19 7.02 -16.69 -1.97
CA LEU A 19 6.07 -15.66 -1.56
C LEU A 19 4.60 -16.11 -1.70
N GLY A 20 4.28 -17.34 -1.34
CA GLY A 20 2.98 -17.99 -1.56
C GLY A 20 1.79 -17.45 -0.75
N SER A 21 1.95 -16.38 0.02
CA SER A 21 0.85 -15.83 0.82
C SER A 21 0.95 -14.30 0.99
N PRO A 22 -0.18 -13.61 1.25
CA PRO A 22 -0.17 -12.17 1.53
C PRO A 22 0.77 -11.78 2.67
N LEU A 23 0.89 -12.61 3.71
CA LEU A 23 1.80 -12.36 4.83
C LEU A 23 3.27 -12.48 4.40
N ALA A 24 3.62 -13.46 3.56
CA ALA A 24 4.96 -13.61 3.04
C ALA A 24 5.35 -12.42 2.16
N VAL A 25 4.44 -11.97 1.29
CA VAL A 25 4.63 -10.77 0.46
C VAL A 25 4.80 -9.52 1.33
N GLN A 26 3.94 -9.33 2.34
CA GLN A 26 4.07 -8.18 3.25
C GLN A 26 5.43 -8.17 3.97
N ARG A 27 5.88 -9.33 4.47
CA ARG A 27 7.20 -9.45 5.13
C ARG A 27 8.36 -9.15 4.18
N TYR A 28 8.24 -9.56 2.92
CA TYR A 28 9.23 -9.24 1.90
C TYR A 28 9.28 -7.73 1.64
N LEU A 29 8.13 -7.09 1.38
CA LEU A 29 8.04 -5.66 1.13
C LEU A 29 8.51 -4.82 2.33
N ASN A 30 8.29 -5.29 3.56
CA ASN A 30 8.77 -4.62 4.78
C ASN A 30 10.30 -4.55 4.87
N ARG A 31 11.03 -5.43 4.19
CA ARG A 31 12.51 -5.41 4.14
C ARG A 31 13.06 -4.46 3.07
N LEU A 32 12.23 -4.07 2.11
CA LEU A 32 12.65 -3.15 1.07
C LEU A 32 12.64 -1.72 1.61
N PRO A 33 13.67 -0.90 1.33
CA PRO A 33 13.60 0.54 1.53
C PRO A 33 12.40 1.14 0.82
N TYR A 34 11.78 2.15 1.44
CA TYR A 34 10.76 2.92 0.74
C TYR A 34 11.39 3.72 -0.40
N ASN A 35 10.76 3.74 -1.57
CA ASN A 35 11.21 4.52 -2.69
C ASN A 35 10.73 5.98 -2.55
N ASN A 36 11.61 6.84 -2.04
CA ASN A 36 11.34 8.28 -1.91
C ASN A 36 11.68 9.06 -3.19
N GLU A 37 11.88 8.36 -4.32
CA GLU A 37 12.18 8.97 -5.62
C GLU A 37 13.36 9.97 -5.55
N PRO A 38 14.55 9.51 -5.17
CA PRO A 38 15.70 10.37 -4.97
C PRO A 38 16.02 11.16 -6.25
N GLY A 39 16.32 12.46 -6.10
CA GLY A 39 16.55 13.36 -7.20
C GLY A 39 15.27 13.92 -7.84
N GLY A 40 14.09 13.75 -7.20
CA GLY A 40 12.80 14.30 -7.66
C GLY A 40 12.28 13.70 -8.97
N ARG A 41 12.85 12.57 -9.40
CA ARG A 41 12.43 11.89 -10.63
C ARG A 41 11.40 10.82 -10.28
N ALA A 42 10.15 11.07 -10.66
CA ALA A 42 9.03 10.15 -10.44
C ALA A 42 9.28 8.79 -11.12
N THR A 43 8.89 7.73 -10.44
CA THR A 43 8.98 6.35 -10.93
C THR A 43 7.67 5.60 -10.75
N LEU A 44 7.41 4.62 -11.61
CA LEU A 44 6.31 3.68 -11.44
C LEU A 44 6.73 2.31 -11.98
N ARG A 45 7.46 1.59 -11.16
CA ARG A 45 8.09 0.33 -11.55
C ARG A 45 7.10 -0.83 -11.52
N SER A 46 7.24 -1.71 -12.51
CA SER A 46 6.61 -3.04 -12.52
C SER A 46 7.18 -3.93 -11.40
N PHE A 47 6.62 -5.14 -11.24
CA PHE A 47 7.20 -6.20 -10.40
C PHE A 47 8.69 -6.42 -10.70
N ARG A 48 9.05 -6.55 -12.00
CA ARG A 48 10.45 -6.71 -12.44
C ARG A 48 11.32 -5.54 -12.03
N GLY A 49 10.81 -4.32 -12.19
CA GLY A 49 11.51 -3.11 -11.79
C GLY A 49 11.75 -3.04 -10.28
N VAL A 50 10.78 -3.42 -9.46
CA VAL A 50 10.94 -3.50 -8.00
C VAL A 50 12.05 -4.49 -7.61
N ILE A 51 12.09 -5.68 -8.24
CA ILE A 51 13.17 -6.67 -7.98
C ILE A 51 14.54 -6.13 -8.39
N ARG A 52 14.62 -5.43 -9.53
CA ARG A 52 15.87 -4.86 -10.05
C ARG A 52 16.42 -3.77 -9.13
N HIS A 53 15.57 -2.88 -8.65
CA HIS A 53 15.98 -1.71 -7.88
C HIS A 53 15.95 -1.92 -6.36
N GLY A 54 15.32 -3.00 -5.86
CA GLY A 54 15.29 -3.35 -4.45
C GLY A 54 14.59 -2.34 -3.56
N ARG A 55 13.65 -1.55 -4.09
CA ARG A 55 12.86 -0.55 -3.34
C ARG A 55 11.50 -0.34 -4.00
N ALA A 56 10.50 0.11 -3.24
CA ALA A 56 9.18 0.37 -3.75
C ALA A 56 8.46 1.48 -2.97
N HIS A 57 7.71 2.35 -3.66
CA HIS A 57 6.67 3.17 -3.05
C HIS A 57 5.32 2.43 -3.04
N CYS A 58 4.24 3.08 -2.57
CA CYS A 58 2.95 2.41 -2.33
C CYS A 58 2.38 1.70 -3.57
N LEU A 59 2.31 2.36 -4.72
CA LEU A 59 1.76 1.79 -5.94
C LEU A 59 2.68 0.68 -6.51
N GLU A 60 4.01 0.89 -6.52
CA GLU A 60 4.96 -0.14 -6.94
C GLU A 60 4.85 -1.41 -6.07
N ALA A 61 4.67 -1.24 -4.75
CA ALA A 61 4.46 -2.36 -3.81
C ALA A 61 3.12 -3.06 -4.04
N ALA A 62 2.05 -2.31 -4.35
CA ALA A 62 0.75 -2.89 -4.68
C ALA A 62 0.81 -3.71 -5.97
N LEU A 63 1.50 -3.20 -7.01
CA LEU A 63 1.73 -3.93 -8.26
C LEU A 63 2.60 -5.18 -8.05
N PHE A 64 3.65 -5.07 -7.24
CA PHE A 64 4.47 -6.23 -6.88
C PHE A 64 3.62 -7.31 -6.20
N ALA A 65 2.81 -6.95 -5.21
CA ALA A 65 1.93 -7.88 -4.52
C ALA A 65 0.90 -8.50 -5.46
N ALA A 66 0.33 -7.70 -6.37
CA ALA A 66 -0.63 -8.17 -7.36
C ALA A 66 -0.04 -9.24 -8.28
N VAL A 67 1.19 -9.03 -8.80
CA VAL A 67 1.86 -10.02 -9.65
C VAL A 67 2.17 -11.30 -8.89
N VAL A 68 2.76 -11.19 -7.71
CA VAL A 68 3.12 -12.36 -6.89
C VAL A 68 1.89 -13.18 -6.54
N LEU A 69 0.88 -12.53 -5.96
CA LEU A 69 -0.29 -13.24 -5.44
C LEU A 69 -1.23 -13.73 -6.55
N GLU A 70 -1.19 -13.12 -7.73
CA GLU A 70 -1.88 -13.64 -8.92
C GLU A 70 -1.38 -15.04 -9.30
N GLN A 71 -0.09 -15.33 -9.13
CA GLN A 71 0.47 -16.67 -9.38
C GLN A 71 -0.03 -17.70 -8.35
N HIS A 72 -0.53 -17.27 -7.20
CA HIS A 72 -1.08 -18.09 -6.13
C HIS A 72 -2.61 -18.05 -6.05
N GLY A 73 -3.29 -17.67 -7.15
CA GLY A 73 -4.75 -17.72 -7.28
C GLY A 73 -5.50 -16.52 -6.70
N TYR A 74 -4.83 -15.49 -6.18
CA TYR A 74 -5.50 -14.26 -5.78
C TYR A 74 -5.76 -13.37 -7.00
N PRO A 75 -6.96 -12.79 -7.15
CA PRO A 75 -7.18 -11.81 -8.20
C PRO A 75 -6.31 -10.56 -7.97
N PRO A 76 -5.74 -9.94 -9.04
CA PRO A 76 -4.86 -8.78 -8.92
C PRO A 76 -5.68 -7.50 -8.64
N LEU A 77 -6.27 -7.44 -7.45
CA LEU A 77 -7.08 -6.31 -7.01
C LEU A 77 -6.23 -5.29 -6.26
N VAL A 78 -6.39 -4.03 -6.62
CA VAL A 78 -5.83 -2.91 -5.85
C VAL A 78 -6.96 -2.02 -5.34
N LEU A 79 -6.74 -1.39 -4.20
CA LEU A 79 -7.61 -0.34 -3.67
C LEU A 79 -6.83 0.96 -3.74
N SER A 80 -7.36 1.91 -4.49
CA SER A 80 -6.85 3.26 -4.63
C SER A 80 -7.61 4.18 -3.70
N PHE A 81 -6.89 5.03 -2.97
CA PHE A 81 -7.45 6.11 -2.17
C PHE A 81 -7.28 7.43 -2.92
N GLU A 82 -8.28 8.27 -2.81
CA GLU A 82 -8.26 9.65 -3.26
C GLU A 82 -8.14 10.57 -2.04
N SER A 83 -7.29 11.58 -2.11
CA SER A 83 -7.05 12.53 -1.02
C SER A 83 -7.09 13.98 -1.48
N ILE A 84 -7.31 14.90 -0.54
CA ILE A 84 -7.39 16.35 -0.84
C ILE A 84 -6.04 16.95 -1.26
N ASP A 85 -4.94 16.38 -0.81
CA ASP A 85 -3.58 16.83 -1.11
C ASP A 85 -2.98 16.15 -2.35
N LYS A 86 -3.77 15.28 -3.02
CA LYS A 86 -3.38 14.51 -4.20
C LYS A 86 -2.16 13.60 -3.98
N LEU A 87 -1.82 13.31 -2.72
CA LEU A 87 -0.81 12.32 -2.36
C LEU A 87 -1.48 10.96 -2.13
N ASP A 88 -2.11 10.45 -3.18
CA ASP A 88 -2.93 9.27 -3.13
C ASP A 88 -2.15 8.04 -2.65
N HIS A 89 -2.86 7.11 -2.05
CA HIS A 89 -2.29 5.86 -1.55
C HIS A 89 -2.92 4.67 -2.26
N VAL A 90 -2.12 3.69 -2.62
CA VAL A 90 -2.59 2.46 -3.29
C VAL A 90 -2.10 1.24 -2.53
N ILE A 91 -3.00 0.29 -2.31
CA ILE A 91 -2.72 -0.96 -1.61
C ILE A 91 -3.22 -2.15 -2.44
N PHE A 92 -2.53 -3.29 -2.37
CA PHE A 92 -3.09 -4.55 -2.85
C PHE A 92 -4.12 -5.07 -1.84
N VAL A 93 -5.26 -5.58 -2.32
CA VAL A 93 -6.31 -6.13 -1.46
C VAL A 93 -6.65 -7.57 -1.82
N TYR A 94 -6.99 -8.36 -0.81
CA TYR A 94 -7.32 -9.77 -0.97
C TYR A 94 -8.44 -10.21 -0.03
N ARG A 95 -9.04 -11.37 -0.32
CA ARG A 95 -10.00 -12.01 0.56
C ARG A 95 -9.46 -13.36 1.05
N ARG A 96 -9.65 -13.62 2.34
CA ARG A 96 -9.38 -14.91 2.98
C ARG A 96 -10.50 -15.20 3.97
N ALA A 97 -11.10 -16.40 3.90
CA ALA A 97 -12.25 -16.77 4.74
C ALA A 97 -13.34 -15.67 4.75
N ASN A 98 -13.71 -15.18 3.57
CA ASN A 98 -14.68 -14.09 3.36
C ASN A 98 -14.36 -12.75 4.06
N ARG A 99 -13.13 -12.53 4.49
CA ARG A 99 -12.67 -11.27 5.08
C ARG A 99 -11.65 -10.60 4.16
N TRP A 100 -11.73 -9.27 4.11
CA TRP A 100 -10.80 -8.45 3.37
C TRP A 100 -9.56 -8.14 4.20
N GLY A 101 -8.41 -8.18 3.56
CA GLY A 101 -7.12 -7.77 4.07
C GLY A 101 -6.32 -7.05 2.98
N SER A 102 -5.15 -6.56 3.31
CA SER A 102 -4.31 -5.82 2.38
C SER A 102 -2.82 -6.10 2.57
N VAL A 103 -2.08 -5.87 1.50
CA VAL A 103 -0.61 -5.76 1.48
C VAL A 103 -0.27 -4.36 1.01
N ALA A 104 0.57 -3.66 1.75
CA ALA A 104 0.92 -2.28 1.46
C ALA A 104 2.32 -1.91 1.96
N ARG A 105 2.95 -0.95 1.31
CA ARG A 105 4.20 -0.31 1.73
C ARG A 105 4.00 1.20 1.74
N SER A 106 4.41 1.85 2.81
CA SER A 106 4.29 3.30 2.96
C SER A 106 5.50 3.84 3.75
N ARG A 107 5.73 5.14 3.65
CA ARG A 107 6.59 5.90 4.55
C ARG A 107 5.91 6.21 5.89
N ASP A 108 4.60 5.91 6.00
CA ASP A 108 3.80 6.12 7.21
C ASP A 108 3.37 4.77 7.80
N PRO A 109 3.60 4.52 9.10
CA PRO A 109 3.33 3.22 9.71
C PRO A 109 1.85 2.84 9.65
N GLY A 110 0.95 3.82 9.79
CA GLY A 110 -0.49 3.61 9.75
C GLY A 110 -1.05 3.22 8.38
N LEU A 111 -0.24 3.31 7.31
CA LEU A 111 -0.64 3.04 5.93
C LEU A 111 -0.08 1.72 5.38
N HIS A 112 0.46 0.85 6.25
CA HIS A 112 0.88 -0.51 5.91
C HIS A 112 -0.30 -1.48 5.85
N GLY A 113 0.00 -2.76 5.56
CA GLY A 113 -1.02 -3.80 5.37
C GLY A 113 -1.92 -4.07 6.57
N ARG A 114 -3.07 -4.68 6.29
CA ARG A 114 -4.07 -5.11 7.27
C ARG A 114 -4.29 -6.61 7.21
N ARG A 115 -4.53 -7.23 8.36
CA ARG A 115 -4.98 -8.62 8.44
C ARG A 115 -6.35 -8.79 7.78
N ALA A 116 -6.66 -9.98 7.29
CA ALA A 116 -7.96 -10.28 6.67
C ALA A 116 -9.05 -10.46 7.73
N VAL A 117 -9.53 -9.34 8.29
CA VAL A 117 -10.55 -9.31 9.36
C VAL A 117 -11.78 -8.47 8.99
N PHE A 118 -11.72 -7.70 7.91
CA PHE A 118 -12.76 -6.75 7.52
C PHE A 118 -13.87 -7.44 6.71
N ALA A 119 -15.12 -7.19 7.06
CA ALA A 119 -16.26 -7.79 6.36
C ALA A 119 -16.44 -7.29 4.93
N THR A 120 -16.07 -6.04 4.65
CA THR A 120 -16.21 -5.40 3.33
C THR A 120 -14.96 -4.62 2.95
N ALA A 121 -14.77 -4.37 1.64
CA ALA A 121 -13.72 -3.49 1.15
C ALA A 121 -13.86 -2.06 1.73
N ARG A 122 -15.10 -1.59 1.95
CA ARG A 122 -15.36 -0.30 2.61
C ARG A 122 -14.84 -0.28 4.04
N ALA A 123 -15.10 -1.33 4.83
CA ALA A 123 -14.61 -1.42 6.20
C ALA A 123 -13.08 -1.44 6.24
N LEU A 124 -12.44 -2.15 5.31
CA LEU A 124 -10.99 -2.12 5.14
C LEU A 124 -10.53 -0.70 4.80
N ALA A 125 -11.14 -0.02 3.82
CA ALA A 125 -10.77 1.35 3.43
C ALA A 125 -10.88 2.32 4.61
N LEU A 126 -11.96 2.24 5.40
CA LEU A 126 -12.17 3.10 6.57
C LEU A 126 -11.07 2.94 7.64
N SER A 127 -10.40 1.79 7.72
CA SER A 127 -9.28 1.58 8.66
C SER A 127 -8.02 2.39 8.34
N TYR A 128 -7.97 3.02 7.17
CA TYR A 128 -6.87 3.87 6.72
C TYR A 128 -7.14 5.36 6.90
N VAL A 129 -8.40 5.76 7.14
CA VAL A 129 -8.81 7.18 7.13
C VAL A 129 -8.11 7.97 8.23
N ASP A 130 -8.18 7.51 9.48
CA ASP A 130 -7.56 8.21 10.61
C ASP A 130 -6.03 8.22 10.52
N PRO A 131 -5.35 7.08 10.21
CA PRO A 131 -3.91 7.05 10.05
C PRO A 131 -3.37 7.85 8.87
N TYR A 132 -4.22 8.22 7.90
CA TYR A 132 -3.84 9.05 6.77
C TYR A 132 -3.79 10.55 7.13
N VAL A 133 -4.49 10.96 8.19
CA VAL A 133 -4.53 12.38 8.58
C VAL A 133 -3.18 12.77 9.19
N ASP A 134 -2.47 13.65 8.51
CA ASP A 134 -1.23 14.29 8.94
C ASP A 134 -1.39 15.82 8.92
N PHE A 135 -0.41 16.57 8.42
CA PHE A 135 -0.50 18.03 8.29
C PHE A 135 -1.49 18.48 7.21
N THR A 136 -1.60 17.74 6.12
CA THR A 136 -2.38 18.10 4.92
C THR A 136 -3.36 17.03 4.49
N GLY A 137 -3.04 15.77 4.73
CA GLY A 137 -3.74 14.61 4.20
C GLY A 137 -5.15 14.43 4.75
N ARG A 138 -6.08 14.02 3.87
CA ARG A 138 -7.43 13.59 4.19
C ARG A 138 -7.94 12.71 3.06
N ILE A 139 -8.28 11.46 3.35
CA ILE A 139 -8.94 10.58 2.38
C ILE A 139 -10.37 11.07 2.13
N THR A 140 -10.73 11.23 0.87
CA THR A 140 -12.06 11.64 0.40
C THR A 140 -12.81 10.54 -0.34
N GLY A 141 -12.07 9.54 -0.87
CA GLY A 141 -12.65 8.48 -1.64
C GLY A 141 -11.80 7.20 -1.66
N TYR A 142 -12.41 6.10 -2.12
CA TYR A 142 -11.71 4.86 -2.41
C TYR A 142 -12.34 4.14 -3.61
N GLY A 143 -11.52 3.44 -4.39
CA GLY A 143 -11.95 2.59 -5.48
C GLY A 143 -11.23 1.23 -5.44
N VAL A 144 -11.93 0.14 -5.75
CA VAL A 144 -11.31 -1.19 -5.92
C VAL A 144 -11.24 -1.50 -7.40
N VAL A 145 -10.05 -1.73 -7.88
CA VAL A 145 -9.75 -1.91 -9.31
C VAL A 145 -9.14 -3.28 -9.55
N ASP A 146 -9.65 -3.97 -10.56
CA ASP A 146 -9.08 -5.21 -11.06
C ASP A 146 -8.08 -4.90 -12.17
N LEU A 147 -6.80 -5.14 -11.92
CA LEU A 147 -5.74 -4.85 -12.90
C LEU A 147 -5.83 -5.71 -14.17
N ARG A 148 -6.69 -6.72 -14.21
CA ARG A 148 -6.99 -7.47 -15.46
C ARG A 148 -7.68 -6.59 -16.50
N THR A 149 -8.34 -5.52 -16.07
CA THR A 149 -8.97 -4.54 -16.97
C THR A 149 -7.95 -3.76 -17.82
N MET A 150 -6.66 -3.82 -17.48
CA MET A 150 -5.58 -3.28 -18.32
C MET A 150 -5.40 -4.03 -19.65
N GLY A 151 -6.11 -5.16 -19.84
CA GLY A 151 -6.09 -5.94 -21.08
C GLY A 151 -4.69 -6.44 -21.43
N SER A 152 -4.23 -6.12 -22.64
CA SER A 152 -2.91 -6.53 -23.16
C SER A 152 -1.76 -5.63 -22.69
N TYR A 153 -2.02 -4.55 -21.95
CA TYR A 153 -0.96 -3.69 -21.46
C TYR A 153 -0.07 -4.44 -20.45
N GLU A 154 1.23 -4.53 -20.78
CA GLU A 154 2.20 -5.26 -19.95
C GLU A 154 2.65 -4.39 -18.76
N TRP A 155 1.89 -4.44 -17.68
CA TRP A 155 2.20 -3.76 -16.42
C TRP A 155 3.00 -4.63 -15.44
N ARG A 156 3.03 -5.96 -15.67
CA ARG A 156 3.62 -6.92 -14.73
C ARG A 156 5.13 -6.96 -14.80
N LEU A 157 5.66 -7.10 -16.01
CA LEU A 157 7.09 -7.34 -16.28
C LEU A 157 7.74 -6.25 -17.14
N ALA A 158 7.05 -5.12 -17.35
CA ALA A 158 7.59 -4.00 -18.11
C ALA A 158 8.98 -3.58 -17.58
N GLU A 159 9.91 -3.34 -18.48
CA GLU A 159 11.25 -2.83 -18.17
C GLU A 159 11.24 -1.31 -17.89
N THR A 160 10.21 -0.64 -18.34
CA THR A 160 9.96 0.81 -18.18
C THR A 160 8.87 1.08 -17.16
N ASN A 161 8.69 2.35 -16.80
CA ASN A 161 7.61 2.78 -15.92
C ASN A 161 6.24 2.52 -16.52
N VAL A 162 5.29 2.11 -15.67
CA VAL A 162 3.95 1.66 -16.07
C VAL A 162 2.87 2.73 -15.82
N TRP A 163 3.09 3.96 -16.28
CA TRP A 163 2.24 5.14 -16.05
C TRP A 163 0.76 4.96 -16.44
N LYS A 164 0.46 4.05 -17.38
CA LYS A 164 -0.94 3.75 -17.75
C LYS A 164 -1.73 3.15 -16.58
N VAL A 165 -1.07 2.47 -15.64
CA VAL A 165 -1.73 1.96 -14.43
C VAL A 165 -2.18 3.11 -13.55
N GLU A 166 -1.29 4.08 -13.29
CA GLU A 166 -1.62 5.27 -12.51
C GLU A 166 -2.78 6.04 -13.14
N ARG A 167 -2.71 6.29 -14.45
CA ARG A 167 -3.78 6.95 -15.19
C ARG A 167 -5.12 6.24 -15.00
N MET A 168 -5.13 4.92 -15.16
CA MET A 168 -6.34 4.12 -14.97
C MET A 168 -6.89 4.23 -13.54
N LEU A 169 -6.04 4.30 -12.52
CA LEU A 169 -6.46 4.47 -11.13
C LEU A 169 -7.02 5.87 -10.87
N LEU A 170 -6.43 6.93 -11.45
CA LEU A 170 -6.91 8.30 -11.37
C LEU A 170 -8.26 8.48 -12.07
N ASP A 171 -8.46 7.81 -13.22
CA ASP A 171 -9.70 7.87 -13.99
C ASP A 171 -10.81 6.97 -13.41
N HIS A 172 -10.47 6.07 -12.45
CA HIS A 172 -11.45 5.15 -11.86
C HIS A 172 -12.40 5.88 -10.90
N PRO A 173 -13.73 5.65 -11.01
CA PRO A 173 -14.69 6.26 -10.09
C PRO A 173 -14.45 5.83 -8.63
N HIS A 174 -14.23 6.81 -7.74
CA HIS A 174 -14.06 6.57 -6.32
C HIS A 174 -15.37 6.76 -5.56
N ARG A 175 -15.64 5.84 -4.62
CA ARG A 175 -16.76 5.93 -3.68
C ARG A 175 -16.38 6.89 -2.57
N ARG A 176 -17.21 7.91 -2.37
CA ARG A 176 -16.96 8.95 -1.35
C ARG A 176 -16.85 8.38 0.06
N ILE A 177 -15.86 8.87 0.79
CA ILE A 177 -15.72 8.73 2.24
C ILE A 177 -15.97 10.10 2.87
N ALA A 178 -17.06 10.20 3.65
CA ALA A 178 -17.34 11.41 4.41
C ALA A 178 -16.65 11.35 5.78
N SER A 179 -15.97 12.41 6.15
CA SER A 179 -15.45 12.69 7.49
C SER A 179 -15.77 14.13 7.83
N SER A 180 -16.15 14.43 9.07
CA SER A 180 -16.43 15.80 9.48
C SER A 180 -15.13 16.61 9.63
N ASP A 181 -15.19 17.90 9.32
CA ASP A 181 -14.04 18.78 9.45
C ASP A 181 -13.55 18.84 10.90
N ARG A 182 -14.48 18.89 11.87
CA ARG A 182 -14.15 18.81 13.30
C ARG A 182 -13.27 17.59 13.62
N ARG A 183 -13.66 16.37 13.16
CA ARG A 183 -12.87 15.18 13.39
C ARG A 183 -11.48 15.26 12.76
N VAL A 184 -11.41 15.77 11.55
CA VAL A 184 -10.11 15.90 10.84
C VAL A 184 -9.20 16.89 11.58
N GLU A 185 -9.72 18.02 12.04
CA GLU A 185 -8.93 18.98 12.82
C GLU A 185 -8.49 18.43 14.19
N GLU A 186 -9.34 17.67 14.88
CA GLU A 186 -8.94 16.95 16.11
C GLU A 186 -7.78 15.98 15.85
N LEU A 187 -7.83 15.21 14.75
CA LEU A 187 -6.76 14.30 14.37
C LEU A 187 -5.47 15.03 13.99
N ARG A 188 -5.58 16.14 13.24
CA ARG A 188 -4.44 17.00 12.89
C ARG A 188 -3.79 17.63 14.12
N ALA A 189 -4.60 18.12 15.06
CA ALA A 189 -4.08 18.67 16.31
C ALA A 189 -3.31 17.63 17.12
N ARG A 190 -3.84 16.39 17.22
CA ARG A 190 -3.14 15.26 17.87
C ARG A 190 -1.84 14.92 17.13
N TYR A 191 -1.86 14.88 15.81
CA TYR A 191 -0.68 14.60 14.99
C TYR A 191 0.39 15.67 15.20
N ARG A 192 0.04 16.97 15.14
CA ARG A 192 0.98 18.08 15.40
C ARG A 192 1.59 17.98 16.80
N ALA A 193 0.77 17.85 17.83
CA ALA A 193 1.24 17.74 19.21
C ALA A 193 2.15 16.53 19.44
N PHE A 194 1.90 15.41 18.72
CA PHE A 194 2.79 14.26 18.75
C PHE A 194 4.15 14.58 18.09
N ARG A 195 4.12 15.20 16.90
CA ARG A 195 5.33 15.54 16.13
C ARG A 195 6.20 16.60 16.80
N GLU A 196 5.60 17.53 17.54
CA GLU A 196 6.31 18.51 18.38
C GLU A 196 7.05 17.83 19.53
N ARG A 197 6.41 16.89 20.22
CA ARG A 197 7.03 16.15 21.34
C ARG A 197 8.02 15.09 20.87
N HIS A 198 7.87 14.58 19.66
CA HIS A 198 8.67 13.48 19.11
C HIS A 198 9.18 13.81 17.70
N PRO A 199 10.15 14.74 17.56
CA PRO A 199 10.70 15.12 16.25
C PRO A 199 11.23 13.90 15.49
N GLY A 200 10.89 13.80 14.21
CA GLY A 200 11.30 12.68 13.34
C GLY A 200 10.48 11.40 13.49
N CYS A 201 9.69 11.25 14.55
CA CYS A 201 8.86 10.06 14.79
C CYS A 201 7.46 10.20 14.18
N LYS A 202 6.80 9.07 13.95
CA LYS A 202 5.42 9.01 13.46
C LYS A 202 4.53 8.28 14.47
N PRO A 203 3.28 8.72 14.69
CA PRO A 203 2.41 8.10 15.67
C PRO A 203 2.05 6.67 15.27
N LEU A 204 1.93 5.81 16.29
CA LEU A 204 1.53 4.41 16.16
C LEU A 204 0.21 4.10 16.88
N ASP A 205 -0.22 5.00 17.74
CA ASP A 205 -1.43 4.83 18.54
C ASP A 205 -2.67 5.28 17.76
N TYR A 206 -3.24 4.32 17.03
CA TYR A 206 -4.48 4.48 16.30
C TYR A 206 -5.48 3.39 16.68
N ARG A 207 -6.74 3.75 16.75
CA ARG A 207 -7.83 2.78 16.90
C ARG A 207 -7.77 1.74 15.78
N GLY A 208 -7.86 0.46 16.12
CA GLY A 208 -7.75 -0.63 15.15
C GLY A 208 -6.31 -1.05 14.84
N ARG A 209 -5.31 -0.57 15.63
CA ARG A 209 -3.90 -0.95 15.49
C ARG A 209 -3.68 -2.45 15.52
N GLU A 210 -4.49 -3.18 16.27
CA GLU A 210 -4.48 -4.65 16.37
C GLU A 210 -4.80 -5.36 15.05
N THR A 211 -5.43 -4.66 14.10
CA THR A 211 -5.74 -5.20 12.77
C THR A 211 -4.56 -5.12 11.78
N TRP A 212 -3.50 -4.38 12.14
CA TRP A 212 -2.38 -4.17 11.26
C TRP A 212 -1.53 -5.44 11.13
N THR A 213 -0.87 -5.60 10.01
CA THR A 213 0.22 -6.57 9.85
C THR A 213 1.48 -6.06 10.56
N ALA A 214 2.50 -6.91 10.69
CA ALA A 214 3.79 -6.47 11.21
C ALA A 214 4.34 -5.31 10.39
N LEU A 215 4.86 -4.29 11.07
CA LEU A 215 5.49 -3.13 10.46
C LEU A 215 6.94 -3.41 10.08
N PRO A 216 7.52 -2.64 9.13
CA PRO A 216 8.96 -2.58 8.91
C PRO A 216 9.72 -2.23 10.19
N ALA A 217 10.97 -2.72 10.28
CA ALA A 217 11.80 -2.52 11.47
C ALA A 217 12.09 -1.03 11.77
N GLU A 218 12.04 -0.18 10.75
CA GLU A 218 12.21 1.27 10.90
C GLU A 218 11.15 1.95 11.77
N PHE A 219 9.98 1.30 11.93
CA PHE A 219 8.89 1.78 12.78
C PHE A 219 8.82 1.05 14.14
N ASN A 220 9.80 0.23 14.46
CA ASN A 220 9.80 -0.49 15.74
C ASN A 220 10.19 0.46 16.90
N PRO A 221 9.31 0.67 17.91
CA PRO A 221 9.60 1.55 19.06
C PRO A 221 10.88 1.18 19.80
N SER A 222 11.22 -0.11 19.90
CA SER A 222 12.43 -0.57 20.60
C SER A 222 13.75 -0.22 19.90
N ARG A 223 13.73 0.22 18.64
CA ARG A 223 14.92 0.77 17.96
C ARG A 223 15.04 2.28 18.09
N ASN A 224 13.96 2.95 18.45
CA ASN A 224 13.90 4.39 18.71
C ASN A 224 13.72 4.60 20.22
N LEU A 225 14.77 4.37 21.00
CA LEU A 225 14.79 4.57 22.46
C LEU A 225 14.38 5.99 22.94
N ALA A 226 14.08 6.89 22.02
CA ALA A 226 13.51 8.22 22.29
C ALA A 226 11.98 8.22 22.55
N TRP A 227 11.33 7.03 22.63
CA TRP A 227 9.88 6.91 22.86
C TRP A 227 9.49 6.68 24.33
N VAL A 228 10.49 6.47 25.21
CA VAL A 228 10.28 6.07 26.62
C VAL A 228 11.05 7.00 27.54
N SER A 229 10.67 8.25 27.56
CA SER A 229 11.01 9.16 28.66
C SER A 229 10.04 10.33 28.69
#